data_a1d36e8d01bc930eb9ef6aafeda10646
#
_entry.id   a1d36e8d01bc930eb9ef6aafeda10646
#
_cell.length_a   1.000
_cell.length_b   1.000
_cell.length_c   1.000
_cell.angle_alpha   90.00
_cell.angle_beta   90.00
_cell.angle_gamma   90.00
#
_symmetry.space_group_name_H-M   'P 1'
#
loop_
_entity.id
_entity.type
_entity.pdbx_description
1 polymer ?
#
loop_
_entity_poly.entity_id
_entity_poly.type
_entity_poly.pdbx_seq_one_letter_code
_entity_poly.pdbx_strand_id
1 'polypeptide(L)'
;MFYIPDSYLSSLIQEDLQFMDLTVMALGIENVPAKLSCFPKTDCTLAGVEEAARVLRLAGAEANVLLKSGTDAAGGSVCLQAEGSAGAIHGVYKLAQNIMEYSSAIATRTKALVTSAQAANPNTRVAVTRKNFPGTKALSLKAALAGGAGIHRLGLSDSILVFDQHRVMTDDFLTQIAQMKKDFPEKQIAAEAENAAEGLAYIAAGVDSLQCERVSPAELAQFVKEAKGINPQVTVLAAGGINSDNAAAYATAGADVLVTSWVYFGKPQDIKMSFSRG
;
A
#
# COMPACT_ATOMS: atom_id res chain seq x y z
N MET A 1 5.21 6.39 12.82
CA MET A 1 5.54 7.19 11.61
C MET A 1 6.21 6.26 10.60
N PHE A 2 5.74 6.20 9.34
CA PHE A 2 6.41 5.40 8.29
C PHE A 2 7.58 6.23 7.74
N TYR A 3 8.80 5.71 7.87
CA TYR A 3 10.02 6.42 7.51
C TYR A 3 10.44 6.13 6.08
N ILE A 4 10.66 7.17 5.28
CA ILE A 4 11.27 7.13 3.95
C ILE A 4 12.51 8.04 4.01
N PRO A 5 13.74 7.52 3.79
CA PRO A 5 14.95 8.33 3.90
C PRO A 5 15.10 9.33 2.74
N ASP A 6 15.75 10.47 2.97
CA ASP A 6 16.02 11.47 1.94
C ASP A 6 16.93 10.93 0.83
N SER A 7 17.82 9.99 1.14
CA SER A 7 18.66 9.32 0.14
C SER A 7 17.84 8.60 -0.93
N TYR A 8 16.69 7.99 -0.55
CA TYR A 8 15.77 7.37 -1.51
C TYR A 8 15.13 8.43 -2.41
N LEU A 9 14.66 9.55 -1.85
CA LEU A 9 14.07 10.64 -2.65
C LEU A 9 15.12 11.30 -3.56
N SER A 10 16.33 11.46 -3.06
CA SER A 10 17.45 11.97 -3.88
C SER A 10 17.80 11.05 -5.04
N SER A 11 17.73 9.73 -4.87
CA SER A 11 17.95 8.80 -5.98
C SER A 11 16.87 8.93 -7.06
N LEU A 12 15.62 9.17 -6.67
CA LEU A 12 14.55 9.44 -7.63
C LEU A 12 14.73 10.76 -8.38
N ILE A 13 15.25 11.80 -7.68
CA ILE A 13 15.61 13.07 -8.35
C ILE A 13 16.70 12.82 -9.40
N GLN A 14 17.71 12.03 -9.07
CA GLN A 14 18.83 11.74 -9.99
C GLN A 14 18.41 10.93 -11.23
N GLU A 15 17.31 10.18 -11.18
CA GLU A 15 16.79 9.47 -12.36
C GLU A 15 16.35 10.44 -13.48
N ASP A 16 15.80 11.60 -13.12
CA ASP A 16 15.24 12.57 -14.06
C ASP A 16 16.14 13.81 -14.21
N LEU A 17 16.63 14.36 -13.11
CA LEU A 17 17.53 15.50 -13.06
C LEU A 17 18.97 15.05 -12.80
N GLN A 18 19.69 14.60 -13.85
CA GLN A 18 21.07 14.12 -13.71
C GLN A 18 22.07 15.26 -13.47
N PHE A 19 21.97 16.35 -14.24
CA PHE A 19 22.89 17.47 -14.18
C PHE A 19 22.18 18.82 -14.25
N MET A 20 21.27 19.03 -15.21
CA MET A 20 20.62 20.30 -15.46
C MET A 20 19.26 20.14 -16.18
N ASP A 21 18.38 21.11 -16.01
CA ASP A 21 17.18 21.26 -16.85
C ASP A 21 17.54 22.15 -18.05
N LEU A 22 17.68 21.51 -19.22
CA LEU A 22 18.05 22.21 -20.46
C LEU A 22 17.02 23.26 -20.88
N THR A 23 15.73 23.05 -20.58
CA THR A 23 14.68 24.00 -20.93
C THR A 23 14.78 25.26 -20.08
N VAL A 24 14.96 25.11 -18.79
CA VAL A 24 15.13 26.20 -17.84
C VAL A 24 16.38 27.03 -18.21
N MET A 25 17.48 26.33 -18.50
CA MET A 25 18.73 26.95 -18.90
C MET A 25 18.60 27.69 -20.26
N ALA A 26 17.99 27.08 -21.26
CA ALA A 26 17.81 27.68 -22.58
C ALA A 26 16.94 28.92 -22.58
N LEU A 27 15.97 28.97 -21.65
CA LEU A 27 15.08 30.14 -21.43
C LEU A 27 15.72 31.21 -20.53
N GLY A 28 16.81 30.89 -19.84
CA GLY A 28 17.49 31.83 -18.90
C GLY A 28 16.62 32.16 -17.68
N ILE A 29 15.77 31.21 -17.23
CA ILE A 29 14.78 31.46 -16.15
C ILE A 29 15.17 30.83 -14.81
N GLU A 30 16.38 30.28 -14.66
CA GLU A 30 16.83 29.55 -13.47
C GLU A 30 16.57 30.30 -12.16
N ASN A 31 16.82 31.61 -12.16
CA ASN A 31 16.72 32.47 -10.98
C ASN A 31 15.40 33.24 -10.90
N VAL A 32 14.46 33.01 -11.81
CA VAL A 32 13.16 33.69 -11.77
C VAL A 32 12.36 33.17 -10.55
N PRO A 33 11.87 34.06 -9.67
CA PRO A 33 11.00 33.65 -8.58
C PRO A 33 9.73 32.98 -9.11
N ALA A 34 9.39 31.82 -8.54
CA ALA A 34 8.26 31.01 -8.97
C ALA A 34 7.48 30.47 -7.79
N LYS A 35 6.17 30.28 -7.99
CA LYS A 35 5.25 29.61 -7.06
C LYS A 35 4.60 28.44 -7.75
N LEU A 36 4.39 27.37 -6.98
CA LEU A 36 3.72 26.15 -7.39
C LEU A 36 2.56 25.87 -6.43
N SER A 37 1.39 25.54 -6.98
CA SER A 37 0.25 24.99 -6.24
C SER A 37 -0.16 23.66 -6.84
N CYS A 38 -0.35 22.65 -5.98
CA CYS A 38 -0.71 21.29 -6.37
C CYS A 38 -2.10 20.96 -5.84
N PHE A 39 -2.96 20.36 -6.68
CA PHE A 39 -4.30 19.96 -6.30
C PHE A 39 -4.84 18.80 -7.15
N PRO A 40 -5.63 17.88 -6.58
CA PRO A 40 -6.27 16.83 -7.35
C PRO A 40 -7.35 17.43 -8.28
N LYS A 41 -7.54 16.88 -9.48
CA LYS A 41 -8.61 17.29 -10.39
C LYS A 41 -9.98 16.72 -10.00
N THR A 42 -9.99 15.58 -9.34
CA THR A 42 -11.19 14.88 -8.86
C THR A 42 -11.01 14.49 -7.40
N ASP A 43 -12.11 14.17 -6.73
CA ASP A 43 -12.08 13.71 -5.34
C ASP A 43 -11.17 12.49 -5.19
N CYS A 44 -10.33 12.48 -4.15
CA CYS A 44 -9.43 11.39 -3.86
C CYS A 44 -8.96 11.38 -2.41
N THR A 45 -8.44 10.24 -1.96
CA THR A 45 -7.64 10.17 -0.73
C THR A 45 -6.19 10.47 -1.07
N LEU A 46 -5.67 11.58 -0.53
CA LEU A 46 -4.31 12.04 -0.79
C LEU A 46 -3.24 11.10 -0.20
N ALA A 47 -2.13 10.92 -0.93
CA ALA A 47 -0.92 10.30 -0.41
C ALA A 47 0.32 10.79 -1.16
N GLY A 48 1.50 10.64 -0.55
CA GLY A 48 2.76 11.11 -1.13
C GLY A 48 2.98 12.63 -1.06
N VAL A 49 2.09 13.37 -0.41
CA VAL A 49 2.17 14.85 -0.33
C VAL A 49 3.41 15.29 0.44
N GLU A 50 3.72 14.61 1.55
CA GLU A 50 4.91 14.90 2.36
C GLU A 50 6.20 14.56 1.61
N GLU A 51 6.23 13.49 0.83
CA GLU A 51 7.37 13.11 -0.02
C GLU A 51 7.55 14.10 -1.16
N ALA A 52 6.48 14.52 -1.82
CA ALA A 52 6.50 15.57 -2.84
C ALA A 52 7.05 16.90 -2.28
N ALA A 53 6.62 17.30 -1.08
CA ALA A 53 7.14 18.48 -0.39
C ALA A 53 8.64 18.34 -0.08
N ARG A 54 9.09 17.15 0.33
CA ARG A 54 10.51 16.89 0.60
C ARG A 54 11.36 16.92 -0.67
N VAL A 55 10.85 16.37 -1.78
CA VAL A 55 11.51 16.45 -3.09
C VAL A 55 11.73 17.90 -3.49
N LEU A 56 10.72 18.76 -3.35
CA LEU A 56 10.83 20.20 -3.63
C LEU A 56 11.87 20.88 -2.72
N ARG A 57 11.89 20.53 -1.43
CA ARG A 57 12.88 21.09 -0.47
C ARG A 57 14.30 20.61 -0.77
N LEU A 58 14.48 19.36 -1.16
CA LEU A 58 15.80 18.82 -1.56
C LEU A 58 16.36 19.52 -2.81
N ALA A 59 15.48 20.04 -3.67
CA ALA A 59 15.88 20.85 -4.83
C ALA A 59 16.09 22.35 -4.49
N GLY A 60 15.87 22.77 -3.25
CA GLY A 60 16.11 24.15 -2.80
C GLY A 60 14.86 25.06 -2.80
N ALA A 61 13.65 24.55 -2.99
CA ALA A 61 12.42 25.31 -2.82
C ALA A 61 11.90 25.24 -1.36
N GLU A 62 11.17 26.22 -0.92
CA GLU A 62 10.31 26.12 0.27
C GLU A 62 9.01 25.44 -0.13
N ALA A 63 8.53 24.49 0.69
CA ALA A 63 7.31 23.75 0.38
C ALA A 63 6.45 23.53 1.64
N ASN A 64 5.16 23.80 1.53
CA ASN A 64 4.18 23.76 2.60
C ASN A 64 3.07 22.76 2.28
N VAL A 65 2.92 21.73 3.11
CA VAL A 65 1.82 20.75 3.05
C VAL A 65 0.59 21.38 3.69
N LEU A 66 -0.47 21.56 2.90
CA LEU A 66 -1.75 22.10 3.36
C LEU A 66 -2.74 21.01 3.73
N LEU A 67 -2.76 19.91 2.95
CA LEU A 67 -3.54 18.71 3.24
C LEU A 67 -2.59 17.51 3.29
N LYS A 68 -2.64 16.75 4.38
CA LYS A 68 -1.73 15.62 4.63
C LYS A 68 -2.19 14.35 3.89
N SER A 69 -1.28 13.41 3.70
CA SER A 69 -1.61 12.05 3.28
C SER A 69 -2.65 11.42 4.22
N GLY A 70 -3.65 10.73 3.64
CA GLY A 70 -4.81 10.18 4.34
C GLY A 70 -6.03 11.11 4.39
N THR A 71 -5.90 12.37 3.95
CA THR A 71 -7.05 13.30 3.84
C THR A 71 -7.85 12.97 2.59
N ASP A 72 -9.18 12.87 2.72
CA ASP A 72 -10.10 12.84 1.59
C ASP A 72 -10.28 14.28 1.09
N ALA A 73 -9.75 14.58 -0.08
CA ALA A 73 -9.72 15.90 -0.69
C ALA A 73 -10.69 16.00 -1.85
N ALA A 74 -11.47 17.05 -1.89
CA ALA A 74 -12.30 17.38 -3.04
C ALA A 74 -11.45 17.88 -4.21
N GLY A 75 -11.90 17.62 -5.44
CA GLY A 75 -11.26 18.13 -6.65
C GLY A 75 -11.07 19.65 -6.59
N GLY A 76 -9.88 20.13 -6.95
CA GLY A 76 -9.51 21.54 -6.88
C GLY A 76 -8.97 22.03 -5.51
N SER A 77 -8.99 21.20 -4.46
CA SER A 77 -8.44 21.57 -3.14
C SER A 77 -6.92 21.62 -3.19
N VAL A 78 -6.33 22.77 -2.91
CA VAL A 78 -4.87 22.92 -2.86
C VAL A 78 -4.32 22.12 -1.69
N CYS A 79 -3.44 21.16 -1.98
CA CYS A 79 -2.87 20.24 -0.98
C CYS A 79 -1.39 20.50 -0.68
N LEU A 80 -0.66 21.13 -1.61
CA LEU A 80 0.75 21.47 -1.48
C LEU A 80 1.03 22.77 -2.20
N GLN A 81 1.82 23.64 -1.58
CA GLN A 81 2.37 24.84 -2.20
C GLN A 81 3.88 24.87 -2.06
N ALA A 82 4.56 25.44 -3.06
CA ALA A 82 5.99 25.67 -2.98
C ALA A 82 6.37 27.03 -3.59
N GLU A 83 7.44 27.62 -3.04
CA GLU A 83 8.02 28.89 -3.50
C GLU A 83 9.55 28.73 -3.63
N GLY A 84 10.15 29.32 -4.66
CA GLY A 84 11.59 29.24 -4.90
C GLY A 84 11.97 29.76 -6.25
N SER A 85 13.19 29.43 -6.70
CA SER A 85 13.58 29.72 -8.08
C SER A 85 12.90 28.78 -9.07
N ALA A 86 12.64 29.25 -10.28
CA ALA A 86 12.08 28.42 -11.35
C ALA A 86 12.94 27.16 -11.59
N GLY A 87 14.29 27.30 -11.53
CA GLY A 87 15.20 26.17 -11.66
C GLY A 87 14.98 25.09 -10.60
N ALA A 88 14.85 25.49 -9.33
CA ALA A 88 14.62 24.57 -8.22
C ALA A 88 13.28 23.80 -8.37
N ILE A 89 12.21 24.52 -8.74
CA ILE A 89 10.88 23.92 -8.84
C ILE A 89 10.73 23.07 -10.11
N HIS A 90 11.16 23.60 -11.30
CA HIS A 90 11.03 22.89 -12.57
C HIS A 90 11.83 21.58 -12.60
N GLY A 91 13.02 21.58 -12.01
CA GLY A 91 13.87 20.38 -11.96
C GLY A 91 13.24 19.17 -11.32
N VAL A 92 12.22 19.35 -10.45
CA VAL A 92 11.65 18.24 -9.66
C VAL A 92 10.13 18.19 -9.61
N TYR A 93 9.40 19.19 -10.16
CA TYR A 93 7.93 19.21 -10.02
C TYR A 93 7.26 17.98 -10.63
N LYS A 94 7.81 17.45 -11.73
CA LYS A 94 7.25 16.27 -12.40
C LYS A 94 7.40 15.02 -11.53
N LEU A 95 8.53 14.84 -10.87
CA LEU A 95 8.72 13.77 -9.89
C LEU A 95 7.76 13.93 -8.71
N ALA A 96 7.65 15.15 -8.16
CA ALA A 96 6.71 15.44 -7.07
C ALA A 96 5.26 15.12 -7.48
N GLN A 97 4.86 15.49 -8.71
CA GLN A 97 3.57 15.15 -9.29
C GLN A 97 3.36 13.63 -9.37
N ASN A 98 4.31 12.90 -9.95
CA ASN A 98 4.21 11.44 -10.10
C ASN A 98 4.08 10.74 -8.75
N ILE A 99 4.87 11.15 -7.74
CA ILE A 99 4.78 10.59 -6.38
C ILE A 99 3.35 10.78 -5.84
N MET A 100 2.77 11.97 -5.98
CA MET A 100 1.41 12.24 -5.51
C MET A 100 0.36 11.49 -6.33
N GLU A 101 0.48 11.43 -7.65
CA GLU A 101 -0.48 10.78 -8.55
C GLU A 101 -0.59 9.28 -8.29
N TYR A 102 0.55 8.56 -8.25
CA TYR A 102 0.57 7.12 -8.00
C TYR A 102 0.20 6.78 -6.56
N SER A 103 0.72 7.54 -5.59
CA SER A 103 0.42 7.29 -4.17
C SER A 103 -1.05 7.57 -3.84
N SER A 104 -1.63 8.69 -4.32
CA SER A 104 -3.04 9.02 -4.07
C SER A 104 -3.98 8.02 -4.76
N ALA A 105 -3.61 7.48 -5.92
CA ALA A 105 -4.37 6.44 -6.58
C ALA A 105 -4.40 5.14 -5.75
N ILE A 106 -3.27 4.74 -5.16
CA ILE A 106 -3.20 3.59 -4.25
C ILE A 106 -4.06 3.86 -3.01
N ALA A 107 -3.92 5.04 -2.39
CA ALA A 107 -4.67 5.40 -1.19
C ALA A 107 -6.19 5.43 -1.45
N THR A 108 -6.63 6.00 -2.57
CA THR A 108 -8.05 6.09 -2.95
C THR A 108 -8.66 4.70 -3.16
N ARG A 109 -7.98 3.82 -3.91
CA ARG A 109 -8.44 2.43 -4.09
C ARG A 109 -8.46 1.66 -2.78
N THR A 110 -7.46 1.85 -1.94
CA THR A 110 -7.39 1.23 -0.61
C THR A 110 -8.53 1.70 0.28
N LYS A 111 -8.80 2.99 0.32
CA LYS A 111 -9.91 3.57 1.10
C LYS A 111 -11.25 2.99 0.68
N ALA A 112 -11.52 2.91 -0.63
CA ALA A 112 -12.75 2.34 -1.16
C ALA A 112 -12.94 0.88 -0.71
N LEU A 113 -11.88 0.07 -0.80
CA LEU A 113 -11.91 -1.33 -0.38
C LEU A 113 -12.12 -1.47 1.14
N VAL A 114 -11.38 -0.70 1.95
CA VAL A 114 -11.53 -0.70 3.42
C VAL A 114 -12.94 -0.28 3.82
N THR A 115 -13.47 0.78 3.21
CA THR A 115 -14.83 1.26 3.48
C THR A 115 -15.88 0.20 3.15
N SER A 116 -15.76 -0.45 1.98
CA SER A 116 -16.66 -1.52 1.55
C SER A 116 -16.63 -2.72 2.51
N ALA A 117 -15.44 -3.17 2.90
CA ALA A 117 -15.28 -4.29 3.84
C ALA A 117 -15.85 -3.97 5.22
N GLN A 118 -15.50 -2.81 5.79
CA GLN A 118 -15.91 -2.44 7.16
C GLN A 118 -17.36 -2.04 7.28
N ALA A 119 -18.00 -1.58 6.19
CA ALA A 119 -19.45 -1.38 6.16
C ALA A 119 -20.22 -2.71 6.31
N ALA A 120 -19.68 -3.80 5.77
CA ALA A 120 -20.26 -5.14 5.88
C ALA A 120 -19.91 -5.83 7.21
N ASN A 121 -18.66 -5.70 7.66
CA ASN A 121 -18.18 -6.23 8.93
C ASN A 121 -17.09 -5.33 9.53
N PRO A 122 -17.39 -4.55 10.58
CA PRO A 122 -16.45 -3.61 11.19
C PRO A 122 -15.17 -4.26 11.75
N ASN A 123 -15.19 -5.56 12.00
CA ASN A 123 -14.04 -6.31 12.53
C ASN A 123 -13.07 -6.74 11.44
N THR A 124 -13.53 -6.84 10.19
CA THR A 124 -12.66 -7.23 9.07
C THR A 124 -11.60 -6.16 8.80
N ARG A 125 -10.36 -6.59 8.66
CA ARG A 125 -9.22 -5.75 8.29
C ARG A 125 -8.83 -5.99 6.84
N VAL A 126 -8.19 -5.00 6.22
CA VAL A 126 -7.61 -5.11 4.89
C VAL A 126 -6.10 -5.05 5.03
N ALA A 127 -5.38 -5.95 4.37
CA ALA A 127 -3.93 -5.98 4.36
C ALA A 127 -3.39 -6.07 2.93
N VAL A 128 -2.34 -5.30 2.64
CA VAL A 128 -1.73 -5.28 1.31
C VAL A 128 -0.53 -6.22 1.23
N THR A 129 -0.38 -6.86 0.07
CA THR A 129 0.71 -7.82 -0.21
C THR A 129 2.03 -7.11 -0.52
N ARG A 130 3.10 -7.91 -0.77
CA ARG A 130 4.39 -7.44 -1.28
C ARG A 130 4.45 -7.28 -2.81
N LYS A 131 3.32 -7.43 -3.52
CA LYS A 131 3.25 -7.39 -5.01
C LYS A 131 3.18 -5.93 -5.54
N ASN A 132 3.84 -4.99 -4.89
CA ASN A 132 4.05 -3.64 -5.41
C ASN A 132 5.11 -3.65 -6.53
N PHE A 133 5.16 -2.58 -7.32
CA PHE A 133 6.22 -2.45 -8.34
C PHE A 133 7.61 -2.41 -7.66
N PRO A 134 8.62 -3.13 -8.17
CA PRO A 134 9.98 -3.10 -7.62
C PRO A 134 10.52 -1.67 -7.52
N GLY A 135 11.24 -1.38 -6.43
CA GLY A 135 11.77 -0.03 -6.15
C GLY A 135 10.79 0.92 -5.46
N THR A 136 9.46 0.72 -5.60
CA THR A 136 8.44 1.64 -5.05
C THR A 136 7.85 1.23 -3.70
N LYS A 137 8.40 0.19 -3.07
CA LYS A 137 7.81 -0.43 -1.87
C LYS A 137 7.45 0.59 -0.78
N ALA A 138 8.35 1.49 -0.44
CA ALA A 138 8.15 2.43 0.66
C ALA A 138 6.98 3.39 0.38
N LEU A 139 6.91 3.97 -0.83
CA LEU A 139 5.81 4.84 -1.26
C LEU A 139 4.50 4.08 -1.34
N SER A 140 4.49 2.88 -1.95
CA SER A 140 3.29 2.05 -2.13
C SER A 140 2.68 1.63 -0.80
N LEU A 141 3.51 1.18 0.16
CA LEU A 141 3.03 0.79 1.49
C LEU A 141 2.52 1.99 2.29
N LYS A 142 3.25 3.12 2.28
CA LYS A 142 2.79 4.35 2.94
C LYS A 142 1.45 4.81 2.37
N ALA A 143 1.26 4.73 1.06
CA ALA A 143 0.00 5.07 0.39
C ALA A 143 -1.15 4.14 0.80
N ALA A 144 -0.92 2.83 0.89
CA ALA A 144 -1.93 1.88 1.35
C ALA A 144 -2.31 2.13 2.82
N LEU A 145 -1.33 2.45 3.69
CA LEU A 145 -1.59 2.85 5.07
C LEU A 145 -2.43 4.14 5.14
N ALA A 146 -2.16 5.12 4.26
CA ALA A 146 -2.94 6.35 4.17
C ALA A 146 -4.40 6.08 3.77
N GLY A 147 -4.66 5.02 2.98
CA GLY A 147 -6.01 4.55 2.64
C GLY A 147 -6.67 3.68 3.72
N GLY A 148 -6.00 3.41 4.84
CA GLY A 148 -6.55 2.68 5.99
C GLY A 148 -6.29 1.18 6.01
N ALA A 149 -5.53 0.62 5.06
CA ALA A 149 -5.12 -0.79 5.11
C ALA A 149 -3.93 -1.01 6.06
N GLY A 150 -3.79 -2.23 6.52
CA GLY A 150 -2.57 -2.75 7.14
C GLY A 150 -1.63 -3.36 6.10
N ILE A 151 -0.52 -3.90 6.58
CA ILE A 151 0.48 -4.60 5.76
C ILE A 151 0.42 -6.09 6.13
N HIS A 152 0.29 -6.97 5.14
CA HIS A 152 0.25 -8.41 5.37
C HIS A 152 1.60 -8.89 5.93
N ARG A 153 2.70 -8.61 5.24
CA ARG A 153 4.07 -8.71 5.77
C ARG A 153 5.02 -7.75 5.06
N LEU A 154 5.92 -7.16 5.82
CA LEU A 154 6.89 -6.19 5.29
C LEU A 154 7.94 -6.84 4.38
N GLY A 155 8.34 -8.05 4.69
CA GLY A 155 9.38 -8.76 3.96
C GLY A 155 9.41 -10.24 4.33
N LEU A 156 10.45 -10.94 3.87
CA LEU A 156 10.63 -12.38 4.13
C LEU A 156 11.02 -12.66 5.59
N SER A 157 11.56 -11.68 6.29
CA SER A 157 12.01 -11.80 7.68
C SER A 157 10.96 -11.35 8.72
N ASP A 158 9.76 -10.96 8.28
CA ASP A 158 8.73 -10.40 9.16
C ASP A 158 7.90 -11.50 9.83
N SER A 159 7.30 -12.39 9.05
CA SER A 159 6.49 -13.51 9.51
C SER A 159 6.73 -14.76 8.66
N ILE A 160 6.40 -15.93 9.21
CA ILE A 160 6.42 -17.19 8.47
C ILE A 160 5.10 -17.30 7.69
N LEU A 161 5.20 -17.49 6.38
CA LEU A 161 4.04 -17.74 5.51
C LEU A 161 4.40 -18.82 4.52
N VAL A 162 3.76 -19.96 4.68
CA VAL A 162 4.00 -21.16 3.89
C VAL A 162 2.99 -21.24 2.76
N PHE A 163 3.50 -21.30 1.53
CA PHE A 163 2.75 -21.53 0.30
C PHE A 163 2.98 -22.93 -0.22
N ASP A 164 2.23 -23.34 -1.22
CA ASP A 164 2.42 -24.60 -1.91
C ASP A 164 3.87 -24.81 -2.38
N GLN A 165 4.50 -23.78 -2.97
CA GLN A 165 5.89 -23.82 -3.42
C GLN A 165 6.90 -24.16 -2.31
N HIS A 166 6.56 -23.94 -1.05
CA HIS A 166 7.38 -24.38 0.08
C HIS A 166 7.06 -25.83 0.45
N ARG A 167 5.77 -26.20 0.44
CA ARG A 167 5.29 -27.52 0.88
C ARG A 167 5.79 -28.65 -0.01
N VAL A 168 5.84 -28.43 -1.33
CA VAL A 168 6.39 -29.42 -2.27
C VAL A 168 7.86 -29.75 -2.04
N MET A 169 8.57 -28.98 -1.21
CA MET A 169 9.97 -29.20 -0.84
C MET A 169 10.13 -29.86 0.53
N THR A 170 9.04 -30.30 1.17
CA THR A 170 9.04 -30.94 2.49
C THR A 170 8.26 -32.23 2.47
N ASP A 171 8.70 -33.25 3.25
CA ASP A 171 8.05 -34.55 3.30
C ASP A 171 6.82 -34.58 4.24
N ASP A 172 6.85 -33.79 5.33
CA ASP A 172 5.80 -33.79 6.37
C ASP A 172 5.59 -32.35 6.93
N PHE A 173 4.74 -31.57 6.27
CA PHE A 173 4.45 -30.20 6.68
C PHE A 173 3.72 -30.12 8.03
N LEU A 174 2.84 -31.10 8.35
CA LEU A 174 2.11 -31.09 9.62
C LEU A 174 3.05 -31.19 10.83
N THR A 175 4.01 -32.09 10.77
CA THR A 175 5.05 -32.22 11.82
C THR A 175 5.92 -30.97 11.88
N GLN A 176 6.23 -30.35 10.73
CA GLN A 176 7.03 -29.14 10.69
C GLN A 176 6.36 -27.92 11.33
N ILE A 177 5.03 -27.83 11.33
CA ILE A 177 4.30 -26.75 12.02
C ILE A 177 4.66 -26.74 13.51
N ALA A 178 4.65 -27.90 14.18
CA ALA A 178 5.01 -28.00 15.58
C ALA A 178 6.48 -27.64 15.84
N GLN A 179 7.38 -28.00 14.91
CA GLN A 179 8.79 -27.63 15.01
C GLN A 179 9.01 -26.13 14.82
N MET A 180 8.36 -25.52 13.81
CA MET A 180 8.43 -24.07 13.60
C MET A 180 7.97 -23.27 14.83
N LYS A 181 6.94 -23.75 15.54
CA LYS A 181 6.47 -23.12 16.80
C LYS A 181 7.54 -23.14 17.90
N LYS A 182 8.36 -24.17 17.95
CA LYS A 182 9.46 -24.29 18.93
C LYS A 182 10.65 -23.42 18.53
N ASP A 183 11.00 -23.41 17.26
CA ASP A 183 12.19 -22.72 16.76
C ASP A 183 11.98 -21.20 16.65
N PHE A 184 10.74 -20.78 16.42
CA PHE A 184 10.35 -19.37 16.23
C PHE A 184 9.17 -18.98 17.12
N PRO A 185 9.30 -19.06 18.46
CA PRO A 185 8.17 -18.86 19.39
C PRO A 185 7.55 -17.46 19.32
N GLU A 186 8.30 -16.46 18.83
CA GLU A 186 7.85 -15.06 18.68
C GLU A 186 7.22 -14.77 17.32
N LYS A 187 7.21 -15.74 16.39
CA LYS A 187 6.68 -15.54 15.05
C LYS A 187 5.33 -16.20 14.86
N GLN A 188 4.43 -15.48 14.21
CA GLN A 188 3.19 -16.08 13.72
C GLN A 188 3.49 -16.98 12.53
N ILE A 189 2.83 -18.15 12.49
CA ILE A 189 2.90 -19.10 11.41
C ILE A 189 1.58 -19.02 10.64
N ALA A 190 1.66 -18.58 9.40
CA ALA A 190 0.59 -18.59 8.44
C ALA A 190 0.83 -19.66 7.38
N ALA A 191 -0.23 -20.31 6.91
CA ALA A 191 -0.17 -21.23 5.79
C ALA A 191 -1.30 -20.91 4.80
N GLU A 192 -1.04 -21.15 3.52
CA GLU A 192 -2.04 -21.19 2.46
C GLU A 192 -2.42 -22.65 2.21
N ALA A 193 -3.72 -22.94 2.12
CA ALA A 193 -4.24 -24.27 1.83
C ALA A 193 -4.96 -24.28 0.48
N GLU A 194 -4.86 -25.39 -0.24
CA GLU A 194 -5.52 -25.59 -1.52
C GLU A 194 -7.01 -25.92 -1.38
N ASN A 195 -7.39 -26.52 -0.26
CA ASN A 195 -8.76 -26.92 0.02
C ASN A 195 -9.09 -26.85 1.52
N ALA A 196 -10.36 -26.94 1.84
CA ALA A 196 -10.85 -26.81 3.22
C ALA A 196 -10.29 -27.91 4.15
N ALA A 197 -10.23 -29.17 3.71
CA ALA A 197 -9.78 -30.28 4.55
C ALA A 197 -8.29 -30.10 4.96
N GLU A 198 -7.47 -29.68 4.02
CA GLU A 198 -6.06 -29.36 4.26
C GLU A 198 -5.93 -28.17 5.24
N GLY A 199 -6.71 -27.10 5.01
CA GLY A 199 -6.71 -25.93 5.89
C GLY A 199 -7.09 -26.26 7.32
N LEU A 200 -8.11 -27.09 7.53
CA LEU A 200 -8.53 -27.55 8.86
C LEU A 200 -7.45 -28.40 9.55
N ALA A 201 -6.75 -29.23 8.78
CA ALA A 201 -5.62 -30.03 9.31
C ALA A 201 -4.46 -29.11 9.78
N TYR A 202 -4.13 -28.05 9.02
CA TYR A 202 -3.10 -27.08 9.41
C TYR A 202 -3.50 -26.30 10.67
N ILE A 203 -4.78 -25.93 10.81
CA ILE A 203 -5.30 -25.28 12.02
C ILE A 203 -5.20 -26.21 13.21
N ALA A 204 -5.56 -27.47 13.06
CA ALA A 204 -5.44 -28.49 14.12
C ALA A 204 -3.96 -28.73 14.50
N ALA A 205 -3.03 -28.65 13.55
CA ALA A 205 -1.59 -28.73 13.80
C ALA A 205 -0.99 -27.46 14.46
N GLY A 206 -1.74 -26.33 14.51
CA GLY A 206 -1.39 -25.15 15.29
C GLY A 206 -0.90 -23.94 14.51
N VAL A 207 -1.24 -23.79 13.22
CA VAL A 207 -1.01 -22.51 12.53
C VAL A 207 -1.82 -21.38 13.19
N ASP A 208 -1.25 -20.17 13.20
CA ASP A 208 -1.90 -18.99 13.78
C ASP A 208 -2.88 -18.34 12.80
N SER A 209 -2.59 -18.48 11.52
CA SER A 209 -3.36 -17.87 10.45
C SER A 209 -3.49 -18.81 9.26
N LEU A 210 -4.66 -18.85 8.63
CA LEU A 210 -4.86 -19.59 7.40
C LEU A 210 -5.33 -18.68 6.27
N GLN A 211 -4.59 -18.71 5.15
CA GLN A 211 -4.92 -17.99 3.94
C GLN A 211 -5.71 -18.89 2.97
N CYS A 212 -6.94 -18.46 2.66
CA CYS A 212 -7.81 -19.07 1.66
C CYS A 212 -7.62 -18.34 0.33
N GLU A 213 -7.00 -18.98 -0.66
CA GLU A 213 -6.73 -18.37 -1.96
C GLU A 213 -7.88 -18.68 -2.93
N ARG A 214 -8.52 -17.65 -3.47
CA ARG A 214 -9.59 -17.74 -4.50
C ARG A 214 -10.80 -18.61 -4.14
N VAL A 215 -11.09 -18.75 -2.86
CA VAL A 215 -12.29 -19.44 -2.35
C VAL A 215 -13.48 -18.50 -2.51
N SER A 216 -14.65 -19.02 -2.88
CA SER A 216 -15.87 -18.19 -2.97
C SER A 216 -16.33 -17.72 -1.58
N PRO A 217 -17.08 -16.60 -1.46
CA PRO A 217 -17.62 -16.16 -0.17
C PRO A 217 -18.47 -17.20 0.54
N ALA A 218 -19.24 -18.02 -0.20
CA ALA A 218 -20.07 -19.07 0.39
C ALA A 218 -19.23 -20.21 1.00
N GLU A 219 -18.23 -20.68 0.29
CA GLU A 219 -17.27 -21.69 0.77
C GLU A 219 -16.45 -21.16 1.95
N LEU A 220 -16.04 -19.88 1.87
CA LEU A 220 -15.32 -19.23 2.96
C LEU A 220 -16.16 -19.16 4.24
N ALA A 221 -17.44 -18.83 4.16
CA ALA A 221 -18.33 -18.76 5.33
C ALA A 221 -18.44 -20.11 6.05
N GLN A 222 -18.56 -21.21 5.29
CA GLN A 222 -18.55 -22.56 5.84
C GLN A 222 -17.20 -22.87 6.48
N PHE A 223 -16.10 -22.57 5.79
CA PHE A 223 -14.73 -22.81 6.29
C PHE A 223 -14.46 -22.04 7.59
N VAL A 224 -14.82 -20.74 7.65
CA VAL A 224 -14.65 -19.91 8.87
C VAL A 224 -15.34 -20.54 10.07
N LYS A 225 -16.56 -21.04 9.90
CA LYS A 225 -17.31 -21.72 10.99
C LYS A 225 -16.57 -22.96 11.49
N GLU A 226 -16.07 -23.80 10.60
CA GLU A 226 -15.33 -25.02 10.94
C GLU A 226 -13.98 -24.68 11.57
N ALA A 227 -13.24 -23.75 10.99
CA ALA A 227 -11.94 -23.27 11.47
C ALA A 227 -12.02 -22.72 12.91
N LYS A 228 -12.99 -21.84 13.17
CA LYS A 228 -13.23 -21.28 14.51
C LYS A 228 -13.75 -22.32 15.52
N GLY A 229 -14.36 -23.40 15.03
CA GLY A 229 -14.73 -24.57 15.86
C GLY A 229 -13.50 -25.36 16.36
N ILE A 230 -12.43 -25.44 15.57
CA ILE A 230 -11.17 -26.10 15.96
C ILE A 230 -10.33 -25.15 16.83
N ASN A 231 -10.12 -23.92 16.38
CA ASN A 231 -9.37 -22.89 17.09
C ASN A 231 -10.06 -21.54 16.99
N PRO A 232 -10.75 -21.07 18.04
CA PRO A 232 -11.44 -19.79 18.03
C PRO A 232 -10.52 -18.56 17.79
N GLN A 233 -9.21 -18.71 18.01
CA GLN A 233 -8.22 -17.63 17.86
C GLN A 233 -7.54 -17.63 16.47
N VAL A 234 -7.77 -18.63 15.63
CA VAL A 234 -7.16 -18.66 14.30
C VAL A 234 -7.61 -17.46 13.46
N THR A 235 -6.67 -16.82 12.79
CA THR A 235 -7.00 -15.74 11.86
C THR A 235 -7.26 -16.32 10.46
N VAL A 236 -8.45 -16.12 9.92
CA VAL A 236 -8.79 -16.55 8.56
C VAL A 236 -8.65 -15.38 7.60
N LEU A 237 -7.75 -15.55 6.62
CA LEU A 237 -7.47 -14.55 5.59
C LEU A 237 -8.09 -14.97 4.27
N ALA A 238 -8.80 -14.05 3.61
CA ALA A 238 -9.26 -14.24 2.24
C ALA A 238 -8.29 -13.55 1.27
N ALA A 239 -7.79 -14.26 0.28
CA ALA A 239 -6.85 -13.77 -0.73
C ALA A 239 -7.26 -14.21 -2.14
N GLY A 240 -6.62 -13.60 -3.14
CA GLY A 240 -6.86 -13.94 -4.55
C GLY A 240 -8.06 -13.21 -5.16
N GLY A 241 -7.79 -12.12 -5.89
CA GLY A 241 -8.82 -11.36 -6.61
C GLY A 241 -9.66 -10.41 -5.76
N ILE A 242 -9.29 -10.15 -4.51
CA ILE A 242 -10.00 -9.22 -3.63
C ILE A 242 -9.86 -7.78 -4.15
N ASN A 243 -10.99 -7.09 -4.29
CA ASN A 243 -11.10 -5.70 -4.76
C ASN A 243 -12.30 -5.00 -4.09
N SER A 244 -12.56 -3.72 -4.43
CA SER A 244 -13.66 -2.94 -3.86
C SER A 244 -15.04 -3.55 -4.09
N ASP A 245 -15.24 -4.27 -5.19
CA ASP A 245 -16.57 -4.76 -5.61
C ASP A 245 -16.97 -6.03 -4.85
N ASN A 246 -16.01 -6.84 -4.41
CA ASN A 246 -16.24 -8.10 -3.72
C ASN A 246 -15.87 -8.08 -2.22
N ALA A 247 -15.21 -7.03 -1.74
CA ALA A 247 -14.74 -6.94 -0.36
C ALA A 247 -15.87 -7.14 0.68
N ALA A 248 -17.05 -6.55 0.44
CA ALA A 248 -18.19 -6.67 1.32
C ALA A 248 -18.67 -8.14 1.46
N ALA A 249 -18.68 -8.90 0.37
CA ALA A 249 -19.10 -10.30 0.38
C ALA A 249 -18.14 -11.18 1.22
N TYR A 250 -16.83 -10.98 1.07
CA TYR A 250 -15.85 -11.71 1.87
C TYR A 250 -15.83 -11.29 3.34
N ALA A 251 -16.07 -10.01 3.64
CA ALA A 251 -16.24 -9.53 5.02
C ALA A 251 -17.49 -10.12 5.68
N THR A 252 -18.61 -10.19 4.95
CA THR A 252 -19.85 -10.84 5.43
C THR A 252 -19.65 -12.35 5.65
N ALA A 253 -18.83 -13.01 4.82
CA ALA A 253 -18.48 -14.41 4.99
C ALA A 253 -17.63 -14.69 6.24
N GLY A 254 -17.17 -13.66 6.95
CA GLY A 254 -16.45 -13.78 8.22
C GLY A 254 -14.93 -13.82 8.09
N ALA A 255 -14.37 -13.41 6.97
CA ALA A 255 -12.91 -13.21 6.88
C ALA A 255 -12.44 -12.20 7.92
N ASP A 256 -11.44 -12.57 8.71
CA ASP A 256 -10.79 -11.64 9.65
C ASP A 256 -9.95 -10.60 8.89
N VAL A 257 -9.29 -11.02 7.79
CA VAL A 257 -8.43 -10.16 6.97
C VAL A 257 -8.68 -10.39 5.49
N LEU A 258 -8.83 -9.32 4.73
CA LEU A 258 -8.83 -9.33 3.26
C LEU A 258 -7.45 -8.97 2.75
N VAL A 259 -6.78 -9.91 2.06
CA VAL A 259 -5.43 -9.74 1.54
C VAL A 259 -5.47 -9.40 0.06
N THR A 260 -4.91 -8.27 -0.32
CA THR A 260 -4.99 -7.78 -1.70
C THR A 260 -3.70 -7.15 -2.22
N SER A 261 -3.49 -7.25 -3.53
CA SER A 261 -2.55 -6.44 -4.30
C SER A 261 -3.26 -5.52 -5.31
N TRP A 262 -4.58 -5.64 -5.44
CA TRP A 262 -5.38 -4.89 -6.43
C TRP A 262 -5.16 -3.38 -6.32
N VAL A 263 -4.95 -2.86 -5.14
CA VAL A 263 -4.75 -1.43 -4.88
C VAL A 263 -3.53 -0.85 -5.63
N TYR A 264 -2.55 -1.69 -5.98
CA TYR A 264 -1.34 -1.26 -6.69
C TYR A 264 -1.55 -1.11 -8.20
N PHE A 265 -2.58 -1.77 -8.75
CA PHE A 265 -2.82 -1.84 -10.19
C PHE A 265 -3.99 -0.97 -10.62
N GLY A 266 -3.72 0.08 -11.38
CA GLY A 266 -4.74 0.99 -11.88
C GLY A 266 -4.17 2.32 -12.31
N LYS A 267 -5.02 3.18 -12.86
CA LYS A 267 -4.61 4.52 -13.30
C LYS A 267 -4.12 5.36 -12.11
N PRO A 268 -3.09 6.19 -12.29
CA PRO A 268 -2.72 7.22 -11.33
C PRO A 268 -3.86 8.22 -11.16
N GLN A 269 -3.87 8.93 -10.02
CA GLN A 269 -4.77 10.05 -9.77
C GLN A 269 -4.27 11.26 -10.57
N ASP A 270 -5.17 12.08 -11.08
CA ASP A 270 -4.77 13.27 -11.82
C ASP A 270 -4.52 14.44 -10.85
N ILE A 271 -3.26 14.82 -10.65
CA ILE A 271 -2.83 15.95 -9.82
C ILE A 271 -2.36 17.09 -10.73
N LYS A 272 -3.02 18.23 -10.63
CA LYS A 272 -2.60 19.43 -11.37
C LYS A 272 -1.52 20.19 -10.63
N MET A 273 -0.51 20.61 -11.39
CA MET A 273 0.55 21.52 -10.98
C MET A 273 0.32 22.89 -11.62
N SER A 274 0.06 23.92 -10.83
CA SER A 274 -0.18 25.29 -11.31
C SER A 274 0.97 26.19 -10.93
N PHE A 275 1.58 26.81 -11.94
CA PHE A 275 2.71 27.74 -11.78
C PHE A 275 2.26 29.18 -11.87
N SER A 276 2.95 30.05 -11.12
CA SER A 276 2.90 31.52 -11.30
C SER A 276 4.27 32.11 -10.99
N ARG A 277 4.51 33.35 -11.47
CA ARG A 277 5.66 34.14 -11.00
C ARG A 277 5.45 34.51 -9.53
N GLY A 278 6.54 34.48 -8.76
CA GLY A 278 6.60 34.88 -7.36
C GLY A 278 6.49 36.38 -7.15
#